data_3f08ade456ad1538252701a154764897
#
_entry.id   3f08ade456ad1538252701a154764897
#
_cell.length_a   1.000
_cell.length_b   1.000
_cell.length_c   1.000
_cell.angle_alpha   90.00
_cell.angle_beta   90.00
_cell.angle_gamma   90.00
#
_symmetry.space_group_name_H-M   'P 1'
#
loop_
_entity.id
_entity.type
_entity.pdbx_description
1 polymer ?
#
loop_
_entity_poly.entity_id
_entity_poly.type
_entity_poly.pdbx_seq_one_letter_code
_entity_poly.pdbx_strand_id
1 'polypeptide(L)'
;MKDKTKFNQLRFRHHYDVFLNNMKTGDVLFSTGGDMMCYANNEVIYTNDKIHERGLKSVLWGCSIGKANLTPEKIATLKRFSLIYARESLTAIMLKQELKLNNVVTFPDPAFLLEPEEVDLPDCFNQGSVIGLNISNYVLGGFDFESRLGKDIVQFVETIISSTNKSILLIPHVMWRRQDDRIVSRKLFDIYKHTGRVYLLDSASLNYCQIRYVISKCSIFIGARTHAVISAYSTCVPCVALGYSIKSKGIAKDLSMPIETVVDSKNYQQGSFMKAYDFVDNHIDELKEKLKTIIPEYKESTYGIRKVLSKVFCNAD
;
A
#
# COMPACT_ATOMS: atom_id res chain seq x y z
N MET A 1 7.66 16.28 -26.57
CA MET A 1 7.77 16.50 -25.10
C MET A 1 7.12 17.79 -24.64
N LYS A 2 7.33 18.96 -25.28
CA LYS A 2 6.71 20.24 -24.88
C LYS A 2 5.17 20.23 -24.91
N ASP A 3 4.52 19.56 -25.85
CA ASP A 3 3.05 19.47 -25.95
C ASP A 3 2.40 18.70 -24.79
N LYS A 4 3.03 17.63 -24.32
CA LYS A 4 2.50 16.84 -23.19
C LYS A 4 2.49 17.64 -21.88
N THR A 5 3.51 18.44 -21.63
CA THR A 5 3.61 19.29 -20.44
C THR A 5 2.55 20.37 -20.45
N LYS A 6 2.34 21.03 -21.60
CA LYS A 6 1.31 22.05 -21.80
C LYS A 6 -0.10 21.49 -21.64
N PHE A 7 -0.36 20.30 -22.21
CA PHE A 7 -1.64 19.61 -22.05
C PHE A 7 -1.93 19.23 -20.59
N ASN A 8 -0.93 18.74 -19.85
CA ASN A 8 -1.10 18.41 -18.43
C ASN A 8 -1.37 19.64 -17.59
N GLN A 9 -0.69 20.77 -17.85
CA GLN A 9 -0.96 22.03 -17.15
C GLN A 9 -2.38 22.53 -17.40
N LEU A 10 -2.89 22.46 -18.64
CA LEU A 10 -4.28 22.83 -18.96
C LEU A 10 -5.27 21.91 -18.23
N ARG A 11 -5.00 20.61 -18.18
CA ARG A 11 -5.82 19.64 -17.43
C ARG A 11 -5.83 19.95 -15.93
N PHE A 12 -4.70 20.26 -15.33
CA PHE A 12 -4.62 20.59 -13.89
C PHE A 12 -5.36 21.91 -13.60
N ARG A 13 -5.23 22.91 -14.43
CA ARG A 13 -6.02 24.14 -14.32
C ARG A 13 -7.51 23.85 -14.34
N HIS A 14 -7.98 23.09 -15.31
CA HIS A 14 -9.39 22.74 -15.43
C HIS A 14 -9.93 22.00 -14.20
N HIS A 15 -9.13 21.12 -13.61
CA HIS A 15 -9.56 20.31 -12.46
C HIS A 15 -9.44 21.05 -11.12
N TYR A 16 -8.44 21.90 -10.95
CA TYR A 16 -8.07 22.40 -9.62
C TYR A 16 -8.23 23.92 -9.44
N ASP A 17 -8.18 24.74 -10.50
CA ASP A 17 -8.15 26.20 -10.32
C ASP A 17 -9.39 26.77 -9.64
N VAL A 18 -10.59 26.25 -9.96
CA VAL A 18 -11.83 26.70 -9.31
C VAL A 18 -11.75 26.47 -7.80
N PHE A 19 -11.35 25.28 -7.41
CA PHE A 19 -11.18 24.92 -5.99
C PHE A 19 -10.08 25.77 -5.33
N LEU A 20 -8.88 25.81 -5.92
CA LEU A 20 -7.75 26.54 -5.39
C LEU A 20 -8.00 28.05 -5.26
N ASN A 21 -8.70 28.65 -6.23
CA ASN A 21 -9.02 30.08 -6.21
C ASN A 21 -10.06 30.44 -5.13
N ASN A 22 -10.90 29.51 -4.72
CA ASN A 22 -11.90 29.71 -3.66
C ASN A 22 -11.35 29.51 -2.24
N MET A 23 -10.13 28.97 -2.07
CA MET A 23 -9.50 28.84 -0.76
C MET A 23 -9.25 30.21 -0.13
N LYS A 24 -9.44 30.31 1.19
CA LYS A 24 -9.31 31.54 1.98
C LYS A 24 -8.08 31.50 2.87
N THR A 25 -7.72 32.67 3.41
CA THR A 25 -6.71 32.75 4.48
C THR A 25 -7.13 31.87 5.65
N GLY A 26 -6.22 31.02 6.13
CA GLY A 26 -6.50 30.03 7.17
C GLY A 26 -6.84 28.63 6.66
N ASP A 27 -7.22 28.49 5.39
CA ASP A 27 -7.42 27.14 4.81
C ASP A 27 -6.09 26.39 4.65
N VAL A 28 -6.17 25.07 4.79
CA VAL A 28 -5.03 24.16 4.64
C VAL A 28 -5.35 23.11 3.58
N LEU A 29 -4.48 22.98 2.57
CA LEU A 29 -4.61 21.93 1.55
C LEU A 29 -3.97 20.64 2.03
N PHE A 30 -4.73 19.56 2.10
CA PHE A 30 -4.22 18.22 2.32
C PHE A 30 -4.13 17.44 0.99
N SER A 31 -2.92 17.13 0.55
CA SER A 31 -2.67 16.22 -0.57
C SER A 31 -2.61 14.79 -0.02
N THR A 32 -3.73 14.06 -0.13
CA THR A 32 -3.87 12.68 0.37
C THR A 32 -3.59 11.68 -0.73
N GLY A 33 -2.81 10.66 -0.43
CA GLY A 33 -2.48 9.59 -1.38
C GLY A 33 -1.00 9.21 -1.29
N GLY A 34 -0.75 7.99 -0.83
CA GLY A 34 0.59 7.52 -0.48
C GLY A 34 1.63 7.59 -1.61
N ASP A 35 1.22 7.52 -2.87
CA ASP A 35 2.11 7.37 -4.02
C ASP A 35 2.15 8.61 -4.92
N MET A 36 1.51 9.70 -4.55
CA MET A 36 1.33 10.86 -5.43
C MET A 36 2.65 11.42 -5.96
N MET A 37 3.71 11.42 -5.16
CA MET A 37 5.04 11.88 -5.58
C MET A 37 5.84 10.82 -6.37
N CYS A 38 5.30 9.61 -6.58
CA CYS A 38 5.93 8.56 -7.38
C CYS A 38 5.70 8.73 -8.90
N TYR A 39 4.71 9.51 -9.31
CA TYR A 39 4.33 9.67 -10.72
C TYR A 39 5.01 10.87 -11.38
N ALA A 40 5.28 10.76 -12.71
CA ALA A 40 5.99 11.78 -13.48
C ALA A 40 5.14 13.03 -13.72
N ASN A 41 3.85 12.87 -14.05
CA ASN A 41 2.88 13.97 -14.22
C ASN A 41 2.14 14.16 -12.91
N ASN A 42 2.55 15.14 -12.13
CA ASN A 42 2.18 15.21 -10.75
C ASN A 42 1.36 16.46 -10.46
N GLU A 43 0.06 16.28 -10.29
CA GLU A 43 -0.87 17.32 -9.87
C GLU A 43 -0.53 17.93 -8.50
N VAL A 44 0.15 17.18 -7.63
CA VAL A 44 0.59 17.67 -6.32
C VAL A 44 1.60 18.82 -6.46
N ILE A 45 2.49 18.75 -7.47
CA ILE A 45 3.42 19.84 -7.77
C ILE A 45 2.60 21.09 -8.12
N TYR A 46 1.66 20.94 -9.06
CA TYR A 46 0.82 22.05 -9.51
C TYR A 46 0.02 22.68 -8.36
N THR A 47 -0.71 21.86 -7.61
CA THR A 47 -1.58 22.34 -6.53
C THR A 47 -0.78 22.95 -5.38
N ASN A 48 0.34 22.34 -4.99
CA ASN A 48 1.19 22.86 -3.92
C ASN A 48 1.89 24.17 -4.32
N ASP A 49 2.32 24.31 -5.58
CA ASP A 49 2.92 25.56 -6.06
C ASP A 49 1.88 26.70 -6.02
N LYS A 50 0.64 26.44 -6.45
CA LYS A 50 -0.46 27.41 -6.36
C LYS A 50 -0.80 27.82 -4.92
N ILE A 51 -0.81 26.87 -4.00
CA ILE A 51 -1.02 27.12 -2.57
C ILE A 51 0.12 27.98 -2.00
N HIS A 52 1.35 27.67 -2.34
CA HIS A 52 2.52 28.41 -1.90
C HIS A 52 2.56 29.84 -2.45
N GLU A 53 2.24 30.05 -3.76
CA GLU A 53 2.12 31.38 -4.39
C GLU A 53 1.11 32.28 -3.67
N ARG A 54 0.10 31.71 -3.04
CA ARG A 54 -0.96 32.42 -2.29
C ARG A 54 -0.66 32.58 -0.80
N GLY A 55 0.50 32.13 -0.33
CA GLY A 55 0.88 32.17 1.10
C GLY A 55 0.04 31.24 1.98
N LEU A 56 -0.67 30.27 1.40
CA LEU A 56 -1.47 29.28 2.13
C LEU A 56 -0.63 28.07 2.57
N LYS A 57 -1.15 27.31 3.51
CA LYS A 57 -0.48 26.13 4.06
C LYS A 57 -0.91 24.84 3.34
N SER A 58 0.01 23.88 3.23
CA SER A 58 -0.25 22.57 2.63
C SER A 58 0.40 21.45 3.41
N VAL A 59 -0.22 20.28 3.34
CA VAL A 59 0.26 19.03 3.96
C VAL A 59 0.32 17.93 2.92
N LEU A 60 1.45 17.25 2.82
CA LEU A 60 1.54 15.97 2.09
C LEU A 60 1.25 14.85 3.08
N TRP A 61 0.10 14.19 2.92
CA TRP A 61 -0.46 13.29 3.91
C TRP A 61 -0.25 11.81 3.59
N GLY A 62 0.44 11.09 4.48
CA GLY A 62 0.60 9.64 4.41
C GLY A 62 1.45 9.17 3.22
N CYS A 63 2.50 9.91 2.86
CA CYS A 63 3.29 9.62 1.67
C CYS A 63 4.36 8.53 1.88
N SER A 64 4.65 7.79 0.79
CA SER A 64 5.88 7.01 0.62
C SER A 64 6.57 7.44 -0.67
N ILE A 65 7.85 7.77 -0.60
CA ILE A 65 8.62 8.31 -1.72
C ILE A 65 9.94 7.55 -1.82
N GLY A 66 10.16 6.89 -2.96
CA GLY A 66 11.46 6.26 -3.26
C GLY A 66 12.43 7.27 -3.87
N LYS A 67 13.72 7.12 -3.59
CA LYS A 67 14.79 7.99 -4.12
C LYS A 67 14.75 8.09 -5.65
N ALA A 68 14.50 6.99 -6.34
CA ALA A 68 14.41 6.94 -7.81
C ALA A 68 13.24 7.77 -8.38
N ASN A 69 12.28 8.19 -7.56
CA ASN A 69 11.15 9.02 -7.98
C ASN A 69 11.41 10.52 -7.85
N LEU A 70 12.52 10.90 -7.21
CA LEU A 70 12.84 12.31 -6.96
C LEU A 70 13.42 12.99 -8.22
N THR A 71 12.90 14.17 -8.50
CA THR A 71 13.44 15.10 -9.48
C THR A 71 13.73 16.44 -8.79
N PRO A 72 14.58 17.31 -9.35
CA PRO A 72 14.81 18.65 -8.77
C PRO A 72 13.53 19.42 -8.50
N GLU A 73 12.54 19.34 -9.41
CA GLU A 73 11.22 19.96 -9.27
C GLU A 73 10.45 19.39 -8.07
N LYS A 74 10.40 18.07 -7.92
CA LYS A 74 9.75 17.43 -6.77
C LYS A 74 10.42 17.80 -5.45
N ILE A 75 11.75 17.86 -5.44
CA ILE A 75 12.51 18.28 -4.24
C ILE A 75 12.16 19.73 -3.87
N ALA A 76 12.09 20.64 -4.86
CA ALA A 76 11.67 22.00 -4.63
C ALA A 76 10.24 22.09 -4.06
N THR A 77 9.32 21.30 -4.61
CA THR A 77 7.93 21.22 -4.11
C THR A 77 7.86 20.67 -2.69
N LEU A 78 8.62 19.61 -2.37
CA LEU A 78 8.67 19.04 -1.02
C LEU A 78 9.14 20.06 0.04
N LYS A 79 10.05 20.97 -0.31
CA LYS A 79 10.49 22.06 0.58
C LYS A 79 9.40 23.10 0.89
N ARG A 80 8.39 23.21 0.02
CA ARG A 80 7.29 24.21 0.15
C ARG A 80 6.12 23.70 1.00
N PHE A 81 6.00 22.40 1.24
CA PHE A 81 4.97 21.89 2.15
C PHE A 81 5.19 22.42 3.57
N SER A 82 4.11 22.82 4.23
CA SER A 82 4.14 23.17 5.65
C SER A 82 4.43 21.96 6.52
N LEU A 83 3.98 20.79 6.08
CA LEU A 83 4.19 19.51 6.75
C LEU A 83 4.19 18.36 5.73
N ILE A 84 5.12 17.43 5.89
CA ILE A 84 5.15 16.16 5.18
C ILE A 84 4.97 15.04 6.22
N TYR A 85 3.88 14.32 6.10
CA TYR A 85 3.63 13.11 6.86
C TYR A 85 4.07 11.88 6.05
N ALA A 86 5.22 11.32 6.39
CA ALA A 86 5.72 10.06 5.85
C ALA A 86 5.12 8.89 6.65
N ARG A 87 4.53 7.92 5.96
CA ARG A 87 3.83 6.79 6.58
C ARG A 87 4.72 5.60 6.94
N GLU A 88 6.01 5.68 6.67
CA GLU A 88 7.02 4.69 7.05
C GLU A 88 8.41 5.32 7.17
N SER A 89 9.26 4.66 7.97
CA SER A 89 10.54 5.22 8.41
C SER A 89 11.55 5.42 7.28
N LEU A 90 11.58 4.56 6.26
CA LEU A 90 12.58 4.66 5.18
C LEU A 90 12.38 5.92 4.34
N THR A 91 11.13 6.28 4.01
CA THR A 91 10.82 7.57 3.37
C THR A 91 11.25 8.74 4.26
N ALA A 92 10.91 8.70 5.55
CA ALA A 92 11.24 9.78 6.46
C ALA A 92 12.76 9.97 6.62
N ILE A 93 13.51 8.88 6.76
CA ILE A 93 14.97 8.91 6.85
C ILE A 93 15.56 9.55 5.61
N MET A 94 15.14 9.12 4.43
CA MET A 94 15.61 9.68 3.16
C MET A 94 15.31 11.18 3.05
N LEU A 95 14.07 11.60 3.35
CA LEU A 95 13.68 13.01 3.29
C LEU A 95 14.45 13.87 4.31
N LYS A 96 14.61 13.40 5.55
CA LYS A 96 15.30 14.16 6.61
C LYS A 96 16.82 14.15 6.44
N GLN A 97 17.42 12.99 6.18
CA GLN A 97 18.87 12.84 6.22
C GLN A 97 19.54 13.16 4.89
N GLU A 98 18.96 12.72 3.76
CA GLU A 98 19.57 12.96 2.45
C GLU A 98 19.14 14.32 1.88
N LEU A 99 17.85 14.69 1.96
CA LEU A 99 17.35 15.95 1.41
C LEU A 99 17.35 17.10 2.42
N LYS A 100 17.70 16.83 3.70
CA LYS A 100 17.78 17.83 4.78
C LYS A 100 16.46 18.58 4.97
N LEU A 101 15.32 17.92 4.80
CA LEU A 101 14.00 18.51 5.02
C LEU A 101 13.65 18.53 6.51
N ASN A 102 13.26 19.70 7.04
CA ASN A 102 12.89 19.90 8.45
C ASN A 102 11.39 19.80 8.71
N ASN A 103 10.58 19.76 7.66
CA ASN A 103 9.11 19.72 7.69
C ASN A 103 8.53 18.30 7.62
N VAL A 104 9.30 17.27 7.97
CA VAL A 104 8.91 15.86 7.86
C VAL A 104 8.62 15.27 9.22
N VAL A 105 7.49 14.60 9.36
CA VAL A 105 7.13 13.75 10.51
C VAL A 105 6.83 12.33 10.05
N THR A 106 6.86 11.38 10.97
CA THR A 106 6.61 9.96 10.67
C THR A 106 5.62 9.41 11.66
N PHE A 107 4.56 8.82 11.14
CA PHE A 107 3.57 8.05 11.88
C PHE A 107 3.12 6.88 11.00
N PRO A 108 2.47 5.84 11.55
CA PRO A 108 1.91 4.75 10.76
C PRO A 108 0.90 5.23 9.73
N ASP A 109 0.74 4.48 8.63
CA ASP A 109 -0.31 4.75 7.65
C ASP A 109 -1.68 4.77 8.35
N PRO A 110 -2.52 5.82 8.14
CA PRO A 110 -3.84 5.91 8.78
C PRO A 110 -4.74 4.69 8.54
N ALA A 111 -4.49 3.93 7.48
CA ALA A 111 -5.21 2.70 7.20
C ALA A 111 -5.01 1.60 8.27
N PHE A 112 -3.99 1.70 9.14
CA PHE A 112 -3.86 0.82 10.30
C PHE A 112 -4.98 1.02 11.34
N LEU A 113 -5.62 2.20 11.38
CA LEU A 113 -6.72 2.53 12.30
C LEU A 113 -8.08 1.99 11.85
N LEU A 114 -8.19 1.50 10.61
CA LEU A 114 -9.46 0.95 10.12
C LEU A 114 -9.75 -0.38 10.79
N GLU A 115 -10.94 -0.52 11.36
CA GLU A 115 -11.36 -1.76 11.99
C GLU A 115 -12.06 -2.68 10.97
N PRO A 116 -11.92 -4.01 11.12
CA PRO A 116 -12.66 -4.98 10.32
C PRO A 116 -14.17 -4.85 10.55
N GLU A 117 -14.96 -4.93 9.46
CA GLU A 117 -16.41 -5.01 9.49
C GLU A 117 -16.85 -6.41 9.12
N GLU A 118 -17.63 -7.05 9.98
CA GLU A 118 -18.05 -8.43 9.78
C GLU A 118 -18.91 -8.61 8.52
N VAL A 119 -18.66 -9.72 7.81
CA VAL A 119 -19.37 -10.12 6.60
C VAL A 119 -19.34 -11.64 6.48
N ASP A 120 -20.30 -12.20 5.75
CA ASP A 120 -20.32 -13.63 5.45
C ASP A 120 -19.03 -14.07 4.75
N LEU A 121 -18.43 -15.12 5.29
CA LEU A 121 -17.17 -15.64 4.77
C LEU A 121 -17.41 -16.60 3.60
N PRO A 122 -16.53 -16.60 2.58
CA PRO A 122 -16.53 -17.62 1.54
C PRO A 122 -16.40 -19.06 2.11
N ASP A 123 -17.02 -20.03 1.42
CA ASP A 123 -17.07 -21.44 1.86
C ASP A 123 -15.72 -22.08 2.14
N CYS A 124 -14.63 -21.56 1.55
CA CYS A 124 -13.29 -22.07 1.83
C CYS A 124 -12.89 -22.03 3.30
N PHE A 125 -13.46 -21.11 4.09
CA PHE A 125 -13.18 -21.04 5.53
C PHE A 125 -13.84 -22.16 6.34
N ASN A 126 -14.82 -22.86 5.77
CA ASN A 126 -15.42 -24.06 6.37
C ASN A 126 -14.59 -25.33 6.12
N GLN A 127 -13.57 -25.27 5.26
CA GLN A 127 -12.80 -26.43 4.82
C GLN A 127 -11.40 -26.50 5.47
N GLY A 128 -11.04 -25.55 6.33
CA GLY A 128 -9.76 -25.53 7.04
C GLY A 128 -8.96 -24.24 6.83
N SER A 129 -7.64 -24.36 6.81
CA SER A 129 -6.73 -23.21 6.73
C SER A 129 -6.78 -22.56 5.34
N VAL A 130 -6.92 -21.22 5.32
CA VAL A 130 -7.03 -20.44 4.09
C VAL A 130 -5.83 -19.51 3.94
N ILE A 131 -5.18 -19.57 2.78
CA ILE A 131 -4.17 -18.61 2.35
C ILE A 131 -4.86 -17.53 1.52
N GLY A 132 -4.85 -16.29 2.00
CA GLY A 132 -5.31 -15.15 1.21
C GLY A 132 -4.23 -14.72 0.19
N LEU A 133 -4.60 -14.57 -1.07
CA LEU A 133 -3.66 -14.20 -2.14
C LEU A 133 -4.20 -12.98 -2.93
N ASN A 134 -3.54 -11.84 -2.75
CA ASN A 134 -3.76 -10.65 -3.58
C ASN A 134 -2.64 -10.52 -4.61
N ILE A 135 -3.01 -10.60 -5.88
CA ILE A 135 -2.09 -10.43 -7.02
C ILE A 135 -2.48 -9.18 -7.80
N SER A 136 -1.50 -8.51 -8.39
CA SER A 136 -1.76 -7.38 -9.28
C SER A 136 -0.94 -7.48 -10.55
N ASN A 137 -1.51 -6.96 -11.64
CA ASN A 137 -0.79 -6.83 -12.91
C ASN A 137 0.49 -5.98 -12.78
N TYR A 138 0.58 -5.16 -11.76
CA TYR A 138 1.73 -4.28 -11.53
C TYR A 138 2.98 -5.08 -11.10
N VAL A 139 2.82 -6.05 -10.19
CA VAL A 139 3.94 -6.91 -9.75
C VAL A 139 4.26 -8.00 -10.77
N LEU A 140 3.27 -8.43 -11.56
CA LEU A 140 3.46 -9.39 -12.63
C LEU A 140 4.12 -8.80 -13.88
N GLY A 141 4.07 -7.47 -14.06
CA GLY A 141 4.49 -6.79 -15.29
C GLY A 141 3.49 -6.92 -16.44
N GLY A 142 2.29 -7.45 -16.20
CA GLY A 142 1.23 -7.67 -17.18
C GLY A 142 0.00 -8.33 -16.56
N PHE A 143 -0.95 -8.72 -17.42
CA PHE A 143 -2.17 -9.41 -17.00
C PHE A 143 -2.11 -10.94 -17.22
N ASP A 144 -0.91 -11.51 -17.21
CA ASP A 144 -0.63 -12.94 -17.33
C ASP A 144 0.42 -13.40 -16.32
N PHE A 145 0.78 -14.67 -16.38
CA PHE A 145 1.73 -15.30 -15.48
C PHE A 145 3.06 -15.67 -16.16
N GLU A 146 3.40 -15.04 -17.30
CA GLU A 146 4.61 -15.34 -18.05
C GLU A 146 5.90 -14.82 -17.40
N SER A 147 5.79 -13.82 -16.51
CA SER A 147 6.94 -13.33 -15.76
C SER A 147 7.50 -14.39 -14.80
N ARG A 148 8.75 -14.25 -14.38
CA ARG A 148 9.37 -15.18 -13.40
C ARG A 148 8.53 -15.27 -12.12
N LEU A 149 8.07 -14.14 -11.58
CA LEU A 149 7.19 -14.12 -10.42
C LEU A 149 5.84 -14.79 -10.74
N GLY A 150 5.29 -14.55 -11.94
CA GLY A 150 4.03 -15.18 -12.37
C GLY A 150 4.13 -16.70 -12.39
N LYS A 151 5.21 -17.25 -12.94
CA LYS A 151 5.48 -18.70 -12.98
C LYS A 151 5.64 -19.29 -11.56
N ASP A 152 6.34 -18.59 -10.68
CA ASP A 152 6.50 -19.02 -9.29
C ASP A 152 5.17 -18.98 -8.52
N ILE A 153 4.26 -18.00 -8.82
CA ILE A 153 2.90 -17.98 -8.24
C ILE A 153 2.06 -19.16 -8.73
N VAL A 154 2.13 -19.49 -10.02
CA VAL A 154 1.44 -20.68 -10.57
C VAL A 154 1.96 -21.94 -9.89
N GLN A 155 3.27 -22.13 -9.82
CA GLN A 155 3.91 -23.27 -9.16
C GLN A 155 3.52 -23.34 -7.66
N PHE A 156 3.45 -22.21 -6.98
CA PHE A 156 2.97 -22.15 -5.60
C PHE A 156 1.55 -22.68 -5.46
N VAL A 157 0.62 -22.22 -6.32
CA VAL A 157 -0.78 -22.69 -6.29
C VAL A 157 -0.83 -24.21 -6.47
N GLU A 158 -0.08 -24.74 -7.44
CA GLU A 158 0.00 -26.20 -7.69
C GLU A 158 0.57 -26.96 -6.49
N THR A 159 1.61 -26.43 -5.86
CA THR A 159 2.23 -27.03 -4.67
C THR A 159 1.24 -27.05 -3.50
N ILE A 160 0.54 -25.95 -3.23
CA ILE A 160 -0.45 -25.90 -2.14
C ILE A 160 -1.59 -26.90 -2.37
N ILE A 161 -2.10 -26.98 -3.60
CA ILE A 161 -3.18 -27.89 -3.94
C ILE A 161 -2.76 -29.36 -3.82
N SER A 162 -1.56 -29.72 -4.28
CA SER A 162 -1.09 -31.10 -4.33
C SER A 162 -0.52 -31.61 -3.00
N SER A 163 0.09 -30.74 -2.19
CA SER A 163 0.91 -31.16 -1.04
C SER A 163 0.33 -30.76 0.31
N THR A 164 -0.78 -30.02 0.37
CA THR A 164 -1.39 -29.55 1.63
C THR A 164 -2.91 -29.70 1.61
N ASN A 165 -3.53 -29.48 2.78
CA ASN A 165 -4.99 -29.37 2.91
C ASN A 165 -5.47 -27.89 2.95
N LYS A 166 -4.59 -26.92 2.67
CA LYS A 166 -4.94 -25.49 2.70
C LYS A 166 -5.71 -25.10 1.44
N SER A 167 -6.65 -24.17 1.55
CA SER A 167 -7.33 -23.53 0.43
C SER A 167 -6.69 -22.17 0.11
N ILE A 168 -6.81 -21.73 -1.14
CA ILE A 168 -6.35 -20.42 -1.59
C ILE A 168 -7.57 -19.55 -1.91
N LEU A 169 -7.67 -18.39 -1.26
CA LEU A 169 -8.67 -17.38 -1.58
C LEU A 169 -8.00 -16.20 -2.30
N LEU A 170 -8.34 -16.02 -3.56
CA LEU A 170 -7.91 -14.88 -4.35
C LEU A 170 -8.71 -13.64 -3.94
N ILE A 171 -8.01 -12.60 -3.49
CA ILE A 171 -8.60 -11.38 -2.93
C ILE A 171 -8.20 -10.16 -3.78
N PRO A 172 -8.95 -9.81 -4.85
CA PRO A 172 -8.75 -8.57 -5.58
C PRO A 172 -8.94 -7.36 -4.66
N HIS A 173 -8.05 -6.38 -4.75
CA HIS A 173 -8.09 -5.22 -3.86
C HIS A 173 -8.20 -3.88 -4.61
N VAL A 174 -7.69 -3.78 -5.82
CA VAL A 174 -7.80 -2.61 -6.70
C VAL A 174 -8.64 -2.98 -7.92
N MET A 175 -9.63 -2.13 -8.25
CA MET A 175 -10.60 -2.36 -9.32
C MET A 175 -10.62 -1.20 -10.34
N TRP A 176 -9.50 -0.50 -10.53
CA TRP A 176 -9.40 0.61 -11.48
C TRP A 176 -9.07 0.12 -12.88
N ARG A 177 -9.65 0.75 -13.90
CA ARG A 177 -9.58 0.37 -15.32
C ARG A 177 -8.20 0.00 -15.84
N ARG A 178 -7.10 0.21 -15.39
CA ARG A 178 -5.77 -0.20 -15.87
C ARG A 178 -4.98 -1.00 -14.85
N GLN A 179 -5.55 -1.20 -13.69
CA GLN A 179 -4.92 -1.85 -12.55
C GLN A 179 -5.90 -2.77 -11.82
N ASP A 180 -6.84 -3.36 -12.56
CA ASP A 180 -7.90 -4.19 -12.00
C ASP A 180 -7.35 -5.58 -11.62
N ASP A 181 -7.23 -5.82 -10.33
CA ASP A 181 -6.74 -7.10 -9.78
C ASP A 181 -7.67 -8.27 -10.10
N ARG A 182 -8.96 -8.00 -10.38
CA ARG A 182 -9.93 -9.04 -10.72
C ARG A 182 -9.55 -9.78 -12.00
N ILE A 183 -8.89 -9.11 -12.95
CA ILE A 183 -8.51 -9.71 -14.23
C ILE A 183 -7.52 -10.84 -14.03
N VAL A 184 -6.42 -10.60 -13.31
CA VAL A 184 -5.40 -11.64 -13.05
C VAL A 184 -5.92 -12.69 -12.08
N SER A 185 -6.69 -12.29 -11.06
CA SER A 185 -7.29 -13.21 -10.12
C SER A 185 -8.28 -14.15 -10.80
N ARG A 186 -9.14 -13.65 -11.71
CA ARG A 186 -10.08 -14.48 -12.49
C ARG A 186 -9.34 -15.49 -13.37
N LYS A 187 -8.28 -15.08 -14.04
CA LYS A 187 -7.46 -15.99 -14.85
C LYS A 187 -6.90 -17.16 -14.03
N LEU A 188 -6.33 -16.86 -12.86
CA LEU A 188 -5.78 -17.90 -11.98
C LEU A 188 -6.90 -18.80 -11.43
N PHE A 189 -8.04 -18.20 -11.02
CA PHE A 189 -9.21 -18.96 -10.58
C PHE A 189 -9.71 -19.92 -11.67
N ASP A 190 -9.86 -19.45 -12.90
CA ASP A 190 -10.40 -20.26 -14.00
C ASP A 190 -9.52 -21.49 -14.32
N ILE A 191 -8.20 -21.38 -14.10
CA ILE A 191 -7.28 -22.52 -14.24
C ILE A 191 -7.54 -23.57 -13.16
N TYR A 192 -7.75 -23.17 -11.90
CA TYR A 192 -7.72 -24.10 -10.74
C TYR A 192 -9.07 -24.31 -10.03
N LYS A 193 -10.17 -23.63 -10.43
CA LYS A 193 -11.50 -23.76 -9.80
C LYS A 193 -12.02 -25.21 -9.76
N HIS A 194 -11.63 -26.02 -10.77
CA HIS A 194 -12.03 -27.43 -10.84
C HIS A 194 -11.48 -28.28 -9.69
N THR A 195 -10.46 -27.81 -8.99
CA THR A 195 -9.85 -28.51 -7.85
C THR A 195 -10.67 -28.39 -6.56
N GLY A 196 -11.61 -27.45 -6.49
CA GLY A 196 -12.37 -27.12 -5.28
C GLY A 196 -11.53 -26.51 -4.15
N ARG A 197 -10.28 -26.09 -4.46
CA ARG A 197 -9.30 -25.61 -3.47
C ARG A 197 -8.89 -24.14 -3.71
N VAL A 198 -9.25 -23.56 -4.85
CA VAL A 198 -9.02 -22.16 -5.20
C VAL A 198 -10.35 -21.45 -5.34
N TYR A 199 -10.47 -20.33 -4.63
CA TYR A 199 -11.67 -19.52 -4.53
C TYR A 199 -11.36 -18.08 -4.97
N LEU A 200 -12.39 -17.35 -5.38
CA LEU A 200 -12.27 -15.96 -5.79
C LEU A 200 -13.30 -15.12 -5.02
N LEU A 201 -12.82 -14.18 -4.22
CA LEU A 201 -13.66 -13.23 -3.50
C LEU A 201 -14.35 -12.26 -4.48
N ASP A 202 -15.65 -12.07 -4.36
CA ASP A 202 -16.36 -10.96 -5.00
C ASP A 202 -16.10 -9.64 -4.26
N SER A 203 -14.88 -9.11 -4.43
CA SER A 203 -14.48 -7.87 -3.78
C SER A 203 -15.27 -6.64 -4.24
N ALA A 204 -16.02 -6.72 -5.35
CA ALA A 204 -16.79 -5.60 -5.85
C ALA A 204 -18.08 -5.36 -5.05
N SER A 205 -18.58 -6.39 -4.36
CA SER A 205 -19.75 -6.30 -3.48
C SER A 205 -19.42 -5.85 -2.06
N LEU A 206 -18.12 -5.72 -1.72
CA LEU A 206 -17.62 -5.45 -0.37
C LEU A 206 -16.95 -4.07 -0.27
N ASN A 207 -17.09 -3.44 0.90
CA ASN A 207 -16.27 -2.28 1.24
C ASN A 207 -14.89 -2.71 1.76
N TYR A 208 -13.99 -1.73 1.96
CA TYR A 208 -12.61 -2.00 2.37
C TYR A 208 -12.48 -2.57 3.79
N CYS A 209 -13.43 -2.30 4.70
CA CYS A 209 -13.45 -2.86 6.05
C CYS A 209 -13.92 -4.33 6.04
N GLN A 210 -14.85 -4.67 5.16
CA GLN A 210 -15.32 -6.04 4.93
C GLN A 210 -14.23 -6.90 4.28
N ILE A 211 -13.52 -6.38 3.27
CA ILE A 211 -12.36 -7.08 2.69
C ILE A 211 -11.29 -7.32 3.78
N ARG A 212 -11.06 -6.34 4.65
CA ARG A 212 -10.16 -6.48 5.80
C ARG A 212 -10.61 -7.59 6.76
N TYR A 213 -11.91 -7.71 7.01
CA TYR A 213 -12.45 -8.79 7.82
C TYR A 213 -12.16 -10.15 7.20
N VAL A 214 -12.39 -10.33 5.90
CA VAL A 214 -12.04 -11.56 5.18
C VAL A 214 -10.55 -11.86 5.30
N ILE A 215 -9.68 -10.86 5.09
CA ILE A 215 -8.22 -11.02 5.25
C ILE A 215 -7.87 -11.44 6.68
N SER A 216 -8.52 -10.90 7.71
CA SER A 216 -8.27 -11.21 9.13
C SER A 216 -8.53 -12.68 9.50
N LYS A 217 -9.27 -13.40 8.68
CA LYS A 217 -9.58 -14.83 8.88
C LYS A 217 -8.61 -15.76 8.15
N CYS A 218 -7.74 -15.23 7.30
CA CYS A 218 -6.70 -16.02 6.65
C CYS A 218 -5.63 -16.47 7.65
N SER A 219 -5.07 -17.65 7.45
CA SER A 219 -3.92 -18.14 8.25
C SER A 219 -2.62 -17.43 7.86
N ILE A 220 -2.45 -17.18 6.56
CA ILE A 220 -1.36 -16.42 5.95
C ILE A 220 -1.98 -15.52 4.89
N PHE A 221 -1.40 -14.34 4.70
CA PHE A 221 -1.76 -13.47 3.60
C PHE A 221 -0.55 -13.20 2.70
N ILE A 222 -0.76 -13.19 1.40
CA ILE A 222 0.25 -12.82 0.40
C ILE A 222 -0.30 -11.64 -0.38
N GLY A 223 0.36 -10.47 -0.27
CA GLY A 223 -0.21 -9.22 -0.78
C GLY A 223 0.68 -8.43 -1.71
N ALA A 224 0.16 -8.09 -2.91
CA ALA A 224 0.80 -7.20 -3.88
C ALA A 224 0.40 -5.71 -3.69
N ARG A 225 -0.70 -5.45 -2.99
CA ARG A 225 -1.19 -4.09 -2.74
C ARG A 225 -0.90 -3.67 -1.31
N THR A 226 -0.34 -2.46 -1.15
CA THR A 226 0.10 -1.93 0.16
C THR A 226 -1.04 -1.98 1.20
N HIS A 227 -2.25 -1.54 0.85
CA HIS A 227 -3.37 -1.53 1.80
C HIS A 227 -3.92 -2.94 2.09
N ALA A 228 -3.76 -3.92 1.19
CA ALA A 228 -4.07 -5.31 1.47
C ALA A 228 -3.07 -5.89 2.49
N VAL A 229 -1.77 -5.58 2.33
CA VAL A 229 -0.72 -5.95 3.30
C VAL A 229 -0.95 -5.26 4.66
N ILE A 230 -1.32 -3.97 4.67
CA ILE A 230 -1.69 -3.26 5.91
C ILE A 230 -2.90 -3.92 6.57
N SER A 231 -3.89 -4.38 5.79
CA SER A 231 -5.05 -5.10 6.32
C SER A 231 -4.62 -6.39 7.04
N ALA A 232 -3.70 -7.16 6.48
CA ALA A 232 -3.16 -8.35 7.13
C ALA A 232 -2.40 -8.00 8.42
N TYR A 233 -1.42 -7.11 8.34
CA TYR A 233 -0.63 -6.72 9.52
C TYR A 233 -1.49 -6.14 10.65
N SER A 234 -2.41 -5.21 10.32
CA SER A 234 -3.27 -4.55 11.32
C SER A 234 -4.27 -5.47 12.01
N THR A 235 -4.50 -6.66 11.45
CA THR A 235 -5.33 -7.74 12.01
C THR A 235 -4.49 -8.92 12.49
N CYS A 236 -3.18 -8.73 12.64
CA CYS A 236 -2.21 -9.73 13.12
C CYS A 236 -2.13 -11.01 12.29
N VAL A 237 -2.36 -10.91 10.98
CA VAL A 237 -2.18 -12.03 10.04
C VAL A 237 -0.76 -12.01 9.49
N PRO A 238 0.04 -13.10 9.65
CA PRO A 238 1.36 -13.23 9.04
C PRO A 238 1.28 -13.04 7.52
N CYS A 239 2.23 -12.26 6.97
CA CYS A 239 2.08 -11.79 5.60
C CYS A 239 3.39 -11.87 4.81
N VAL A 240 3.30 -12.37 3.57
CA VAL A 240 4.33 -12.16 2.53
C VAL A 240 3.96 -10.91 1.74
N ALA A 241 4.80 -9.88 1.80
CA ALA A 241 4.59 -8.64 1.07
C ALA A 241 5.31 -8.66 -0.28
N LEU A 242 4.56 -8.66 -1.40
CA LEU A 242 5.11 -8.54 -2.75
C LEU A 242 5.39 -7.08 -3.07
N GLY A 243 6.57 -6.59 -2.69
CA GLY A 243 6.93 -5.18 -2.78
C GLY A 243 7.64 -4.83 -4.08
N TYR A 244 7.15 -3.84 -4.79
CA TYR A 244 7.83 -3.21 -5.94
C TYR A 244 8.49 -1.87 -5.58
N SER A 245 8.41 -1.46 -4.32
CA SER A 245 8.88 -0.15 -3.87
C SER A 245 9.31 -0.17 -2.39
N ILE A 246 9.88 0.95 -1.96
CA ILE A 246 10.32 1.17 -0.58
C ILE A 246 9.22 0.96 0.48
N LYS A 247 7.94 1.15 0.14
CA LYS A 247 6.79 1.07 1.05
C LYS A 247 6.70 -0.25 1.81
N SER A 248 6.71 -1.36 1.08
CA SER A 248 6.58 -2.69 1.68
C SER A 248 7.74 -2.98 2.62
N LYS A 249 8.96 -2.60 2.21
CA LYS A 249 10.17 -2.73 3.05
C LYS A 249 10.11 -1.82 4.28
N GLY A 250 9.62 -0.58 4.11
CA GLY A 250 9.50 0.40 5.20
C GLY A 250 8.48 -0.02 6.24
N ILE A 251 7.28 -0.42 5.82
CA ILE A 251 6.23 -0.90 6.74
C ILE A 251 6.68 -2.17 7.46
N ALA A 252 7.24 -3.15 6.75
CA ALA A 252 7.74 -4.38 7.38
C ALA A 252 8.85 -4.07 8.41
N LYS A 253 9.78 -3.17 8.09
CA LYS A 253 10.81 -2.70 9.02
C LYS A 253 10.22 -2.04 10.26
N ASP A 254 9.24 -1.14 10.10
CA ASP A 254 8.62 -0.42 11.21
C ASP A 254 7.86 -1.35 12.15
N LEU A 255 7.34 -2.46 11.62
CA LEU A 255 6.72 -3.54 12.38
C LEU A 255 7.74 -4.60 12.85
N SER A 256 9.04 -4.38 12.64
CA SER A 256 10.11 -5.34 12.97
C SER A 256 9.91 -6.73 12.33
N MET A 257 9.22 -6.78 11.18
CA MET A 257 9.07 -8.05 10.45
C MET A 257 10.40 -8.46 9.79
N PRO A 258 10.71 -9.77 9.78
CA PRO A 258 11.89 -10.29 9.09
C PRO A 258 11.90 -9.91 7.62
N ILE A 259 13.09 -9.62 7.07
CA ILE A 259 13.22 -9.20 5.66
C ILE A 259 12.81 -10.32 4.70
N GLU A 260 12.91 -11.57 5.14
CA GLU A 260 12.47 -12.77 4.43
C GLU A 260 10.98 -12.74 4.08
N THR A 261 10.17 -11.97 4.83
CA THR A 261 8.74 -11.79 4.56
C THR A 261 8.44 -10.82 3.42
N VAL A 262 9.48 -10.17 2.84
CA VAL A 262 9.32 -9.17 1.79
C VAL A 262 10.00 -9.62 0.51
N VAL A 263 9.22 -9.82 -0.54
CA VAL A 263 9.70 -10.18 -1.89
C VAL A 263 9.87 -8.93 -2.74
N ASP A 264 11.05 -8.68 -3.29
CA ASP A 264 11.29 -7.59 -4.23
C ASP A 264 10.81 -7.99 -5.63
N SER A 265 9.62 -7.58 -6.01
CA SER A 265 9.03 -7.91 -7.31
C SER A 265 9.67 -7.14 -8.48
N LYS A 266 10.36 -6.03 -8.21
CA LYS A 266 11.05 -5.24 -9.25
C LYS A 266 12.37 -5.90 -9.66
N ASN A 267 13.12 -6.42 -8.69
CA ASN A 267 14.38 -7.13 -8.91
C ASN A 267 14.21 -8.61 -8.54
N TYR A 268 13.15 -9.21 -9.08
CA TYR A 268 12.72 -10.54 -8.68
C TYR A 268 13.78 -11.62 -8.98
N GLN A 269 14.13 -12.36 -7.94
CA GLN A 269 14.95 -13.56 -8.05
C GLN A 269 14.04 -14.80 -8.03
N GLN A 270 14.18 -15.66 -9.02
CA GLN A 270 13.38 -16.89 -9.12
C GLN A 270 13.49 -17.72 -7.85
N GLY A 271 12.36 -18.22 -7.37
CA GLY A 271 12.27 -18.98 -6.12
C GLY A 271 12.22 -18.13 -4.83
N SER A 272 12.44 -16.80 -4.90
CA SER A 272 12.37 -15.95 -3.69
C SER A 272 10.96 -15.86 -3.11
N PHE A 273 9.93 -16.01 -3.94
CA PHE A 273 8.54 -16.04 -3.51
C PHE A 273 8.25 -17.28 -2.65
N MET A 274 8.64 -18.48 -3.13
CA MET A 274 8.47 -19.73 -2.37
C MET A 274 9.24 -19.68 -1.05
N LYS A 275 10.49 -19.20 -1.06
CA LYS A 275 11.30 -19.05 0.16
C LYS A 275 10.62 -18.14 1.19
N ALA A 276 10.02 -17.03 0.74
CA ALA A 276 9.29 -16.12 1.62
C ALA A 276 8.03 -16.76 2.20
N TYR A 277 7.28 -17.52 1.38
CA TYR A 277 6.13 -18.27 1.86
C TYR A 277 6.54 -19.34 2.88
N ASP A 278 7.54 -20.16 2.55
CA ASP A 278 8.04 -21.23 3.43
C ASP A 278 8.53 -20.64 4.76
N PHE A 279 9.21 -19.49 4.71
CA PHE A 279 9.62 -18.79 5.93
C PHE A 279 8.41 -18.40 6.78
N VAL A 280 7.39 -17.76 6.19
CA VAL A 280 6.18 -17.34 6.92
C VAL A 280 5.40 -18.55 7.43
N ASP A 281 5.27 -19.60 6.63
CA ASP A 281 4.53 -20.82 7.02
C ASP A 281 5.20 -21.56 8.19
N ASN A 282 6.52 -21.59 8.23
CA ASN A 282 7.28 -22.20 9.32
C ASN A 282 7.33 -21.36 10.60
N HIS A 283 6.99 -20.06 10.53
CA HIS A 283 7.06 -19.13 11.67
C HIS A 283 5.70 -18.44 11.96
N ILE A 284 4.58 -19.06 11.55
CA ILE A 284 3.23 -18.45 11.68
C ILE A 284 2.97 -17.95 13.09
N ASP A 285 3.15 -18.79 14.11
CA ASP A 285 2.81 -18.45 15.48
C ASP A 285 3.72 -17.35 16.04
N GLU A 286 5.02 -17.41 15.75
CA GLU A 286 5.99 -16.39 16.15
C GLU A 286 5.64 -15.01 15.54
N LEU A 287 5.39 -14.98 14.23
CA LEU A 287 5.03 -13.76 13.52
C LEU A 287 3.69 -13.18 13.99
N LYS A 288 2.72 -14.05 14.26
CA LYS A 288 1.41 -13.65 14.77
C LYS A 288 1.50 -13.04 16.17
N GLU A 289 2.23 -13.67 17.09
CA GLU A 289 2.43 -13.14 18.45
C GLU A 289 3.23 -11.82 18.43
N LYS A 290 4.22 -11.72 17.55
CA LYS A 290 4.96 -10.48 17.35
C LYS A 290 4.04 -9.35 16.86
N LEU A 291 3.18 -9.61 15.89
CA LEU A 291 2.19 -8.62 15.43
C LEU A 291 1.22 -8.24 16.54
N LYS A 292 0.69 -9.18 17.31
CA LYS A 292 -0.21 -8.91 18.45
C LYS A 292 0.43 -7.98 19.48
N THR A 293 1.74 -8.10 19.68
CA THR A 293 2.50 -7.26 20.60
C THR A 293 2.71 -5.85 20.05
N ILE A 294 3.05 -5.71 18.77
CA ILE A 294 3.47 -4.43 18.19
C ILE A 294 2.26 -3.60 17.71
N ILE A 295 1.25 -4.23 17.11
CA ILE A 295 0.15 -3.53 16.43
C ILE A 295 -0.63 -2.58 17.33
N PRO A 296 -0.97 -2.89 18.60
CA PRO A 296 -1.72 -1.95 19.44
C PRO A 296 -1.00 -0.62 19.64
N GLU A 297 0.27 -0.64 20.00
CA GLU A 297 1.08 0.58 20.21
C GLU A 297 1.32 1.30 18.86
N TYR A 298 1.58 0.55 17.79
CA TYR A 298 1.77 1.09 16.45
C TYR A 298 0.53 1.84 15.97
N LYS A 299 -0.67 1.28 16.14
CA LYS A 299 -1.95 1.96 15.86
C LYS A 299 -2.10 3.23 16.69
N GLU A 300 -1.89 3.15 18.02
CA GLU A 300 -2.05 4.30 18.93
C GLU A 300 -1.10 5.43 18.58
N SER A 301 0.13 5.13 18.18
CA SER A 301 1.12 6.13 17.78
C SER A 301 0.67 7.00 16.61
N THR A 302 -0.23 6.51 15.75
CA THR A 302 -0.81 7.28 14.63
C THR A 302 -1.50 8.56 15.10
N TYR A 303 -2.12 8.55 16.29
CA TYR A 303 -2.79 9.73 16.84
C TYR A 303 -1.82 10.84 17.25
N GLY A 304 -0.53 10.55 17.35
CA GLY A 304 0.50 11.56 17.62
C GLY A 304 0.54 12.69 16.61
N ILE A 305 0.07 12.46 15.37
CA ILE A 305 -0.06 13.50 14.34
C ILE A 305 -0.93 14.68 14.78
N ARG A 306 -1.93 14.47 15.64
CA ARG A 306 -2.82 15.53 16.17
C ARG A 306 -2.05 16.65 16.84
N LYS A 307 -1.07 16.30 17.70
CA LYS A 307 -0.21 17.27 18.38
C LYS A 307 0.64 18.07 17.40
N VAL A 308 1.12 17.42 16.34
CA VAL A 308 1.92 18.09 15.30
C VAL A 308 1.06 19.07 14.52
N LEU A 309 -0.14 18.65 14.09
CA LEU A 309 -1.07 19.53 13.37
C LEU A 309 -1.44 20.76 14.21
N SER A 310 -1.79 20.59 15.49
CA SER A 310 -2.07 21.70 16.39
C SER A 310 -0.89 22.67 16.48
N LYS A 311 0.34 22.16 16.64
CA LYS A 311 1.54 23.01 16.68
C LYS A 311 1.81 23.77 15.37
N VAL A 312 1.60 23.12 14.23
CA VAL A 312 1.89 23.73 12.91
C VAL A 312 0.82 24.74 12.48
N PHE A 313 -0.45 24.50 12.84
CA PHE A 313 -1.58 25.23 12.31
C PHE A 313 -2.37 26.07 13.33
N CYS A 314 -2.35 25.72 14.64
CA CYS A 314 -3.12 26.41 15.66
C CYS A 314 -2.28 27.33 16.57
N ASN A 315 -0.96 27.16 16.66
CA ASN A 315 -0.06 28.00 17.47
C ASN A 315 0.65 29.06 16.59
N ALA A 316 -0.08 29.74 15.76
CA ALA A 316 0.41 30.90 14.98
C ALA A 316 -0.16 32.19 15.59
N ASP A 317 0.11 32.40 16.91
CA ASP A 317 -0.05 33.68 17.59
C ASP A 317 1.25 34.00 18.34
#